data_ead5a0193920e194514174bb8959bb2c
#
_entry.id   ead5a0193920e194514174bb8959bb2c
#
_cell.length_a   1.000
_cell.length_b   1.000
_cell.length_c   1.000
_cell.angle_alpha   90.00
_cell.angle_beta   90.00
_cell.angle_gamma   90.00
#
_symmetry.space_group_name_H-M   'P 1'
#
loop_
_entity.id
_entity.type
_entity.pdbx_description
1 polymer ?
#
loop_
_entity_poly.entity_id
_entity_poly.type
_entity_poly.pdbx_seq_one_letter_code
_entity_poly.pdbx_strand_id
1 'polypeptide(L)'
;MANTTISRRKMLKGLGVTMSLPWLEAMGPLNAWSDQPADGKQDKAVPNRMAFLYVPNGKNMVDWTPKKEGAGYDLPAILKPLSKVQKKLQVLTGLTADKARAHGSGGGDHARALAAFLTGAHPKKTDGTDIRNGISVDQAAAQAMGNEVALPSFELGAEAGAMAGNCDSGYSCVYSSTMSWRSATQPLPKEVNPKLAFERLFGGGNSKDRAKRDTTRKSI
;
A
#
# COMPACT_ATOMS: atom_id res chain seq x y z
N MET A 1 24.34 -23.27 19.89
CA MET A 1 22.96 -23.63 19.53
C MET A 1 22.86 -23.54 18.01
N ALA A 2 22.57 -24.64 17.32
CA ALA A 2 22.58 -24.70 15.87
C ALA A 2 21.33 -24.00 15.30
N ASN A 3 21.55 -22.99 14.47
CA ASN A 3 20.51 -22.27 13.75
C ASN A 3 19.99 -23.17 12.62
N THR A 4 18.87 -23.86 12.83
CA THR A 4 18.21 -24.67 11.80
C THR A 4 17.32 -23.78 10.95
N THR A 5 17.84 -23.29 9.83
CA THR A 5 17.04 -22.62 8.81
C THR A 5 16.18 -23.63 8.05
N ILE A 6 14.85 -23.46 8.10
CA ILE A 6 13.91 -24.30 7.36
C ILE A 6 13.89 -23.84 5.90
N SER A 7 14.13 -24.75 4.95
CA SER A 7 14.12 -24.40 3.53
C SER A 7 12.69 -24.15 3.05
N ARG A 8 12.51 -23.14 2.17
CA ARG A 8 11.22 -22.74 1.56
C ARG A 8 10.44 -23.94 0.97
N ARG A 9 11.14 -24.91 0.43
CA ARG A 9 10.56 -26.12 -0.18
C ARG A 9 9.96 -27.11 0.82
N LYS A 10 10.52 -27.18 2.04
CA LYS A 10 9.96 -28.01 3.13
C LYS A 10 8.70 -27.38 3.72
N MET A 11 8.63 -26.05 3.77
CA MET A 11 7.47 -25.31 4.26
C MET A 11 6.24 -25.48 3.34
N LEU A 12 6.46 -25.46 2.00
CA LEU A 12 5.38 -25.65 1.03
C LEU A 12 4.84 -27.09 0.94
N LYS A 13 5.60 -28.09 1.37
CA LYS A 13 5.19 -29.51 1.31
C LYS A 13 4.48 -30.04 2.55
N GLY A 14 4.45 -29.31 3.64
CA GLY A 14 4.05 -29.85 4.94
C GLY A 14 2.73 -29.36 5.53
N LEU A 15 2.11 -28.30 5.02
CA LEU A 15 0.91 -27.74 5.64
C LEU A 15 -0.04 -27.19 4.56
N GLY A 16 -1.25 -27.73 4.52
CA GLY A 16 -2.39 -27.12 3.86
C GLY A 16 -2.53 -25.68 4.34
N VAL A 17 -2.74 -24.80 3.38
CA VAL A 17 -2.77 -23.34 3.40
C VAL A 17 -3.35 -22.73 4.69
N THR A 18 -2.51 -22.51 5.68
CA THR A 18 -2.73 -21.49 6.72
C THR A 18 -1.49 -20.60 6.73
N MET A 19 -1.46 -19.60 5.86
CA MET A 19 -0.43 -18.57 5.94
C MET A 19 -0.72 -17.67 7.13
N SER A 20 -0.06 -17.90 8.24
CA SER A 20 0.07 -16.90 9.29
C SER A 20 1.26 -16.00 8.95
N LEU A 21 1.02 -14.74 8.69
CA LEU A 21 2.01 -13.69 8.43
C LEU A 21 3.21 -13.67 9.42
N PRO A 22 3.05 -14.01 10.72
CA PRO A 22 4.15 -14.06 11.67
C PRO A 22 5.30 -15.02 11.33
N TRP A 23 5.06 -16.02 10.46
CA TRP A 23 6.12 -16.97 10.06
C TRP A 23 7.05 -16.41 8.97
N LEU A 24 6.67 -15.33 8.31
CA LEU A 24 7.53 -14.65 7.33
C LEU A 24 8.69 -13.91 8.00
N GLU A 25 8.53 -13.45 9.24
CA GLU A 25 9.58 -12.81 10.03
C GLU A 25 10.72 -13.79 10.38
N ALA A 26 10.42 -15.09 10.53
CA ALA A 26 11.42 -16.13 10.77
C ALA A 26 12.27 -16.48 9.53
N MET A 27 11.96 -15.92 8.36
CA MET A 27 12.65 -16.21 7.09
C MET A 27 13.85 -15.31 6.81
N GLY A 28 14.23 -14.47 7.74
CA GLY A 28 15.37 -13.56 7.64
C GLY A 28 14.97 -12.10 7.41
N PRO A 29 15.85 -11.15 7.68
CA PRO A 29 15.55 -9.73 7.53
C PRO A 29 15.18 -9.42 6.08
N LEU A 30 14.18 -8.58 5.88
CA LEU A 30 13.70 -8.07 4.57
C LEU A 30 14.81 -7.45 3.71
N ASN A 31 15.97 -7.19 4.29
CA ASN A 31 17.17 -6.69 3.62
C ASN A 31 17.80 -7.70 2.62
N ALA A 32 17.37 -8.97 2.60
CA ALA A 32 17.89 -9.97 1.66
C ALA A 32 17.42 -9.76 0.21
N TRP A 33 16.60 -8.75 -0.05
CA TRP A 33 16.10 -8.41 -1.38
C TRP A 33 16.73 -7.15 -1.98
N SER A 34 17.62 -6.48 -1.25
CA SER A 34 18.48 -5.45 -1.81
C SER A 34 19.78 -6.11 -2.28
N ASP A 35 20.09 -6.02 -3.57
CA ASP A 35 21.42 -6.26 -4.12
C ASP A 35 22.39 -5.24 -3.52
N GLN A 36 22.85 -5.48 -2.29
CA GLN A 36 23.95 -4.72 -1.68
C GLN A 36 25.26 -5.46 -1.91
N PRO A 37 26.24 -4.84 -2.58
CA PRO A 37 27.59 -5.36 -2.57
C PRO A 37 28.12 -5.33 -1.13
N ALA A 38 28.72 -6.44 -0.70
CA ALA A 38 29.36 -6.59 0.60
C ALA A 38 30.70 -5.80 0.63
N ASP A 39 30.60 -4.49 0.63
CA ASP A 39 31.78 -3.62 0.87
C ASP A 39 31.52 -2.75 2.11
N GLY A 40 32.34 -2.93 3.11
CA GLY A 40 32.20 -2.54 4.52
C GLY A 40 32.15 -1.04 4.83
N LYS A 41 31.49 -0.23 4.01
CA LYS A 41 31.06 1.12 4.38
C LYS A 41 29.60 1.05 4.80
N GLN A 42 29.32 1.29 6.07
CA GLN A 42 27.98 1.63 6.54
C GLN A 42 27.55 2.96 5.90
N ASP A 43 27.21 2.94 4.62
CA ASP A 43 26.35 3.98 4.06
C ASP A 43 25.03 3.91 4.82
N LYS A 44 24.59 5.05 5.35
CA LYS A 44 23.29 5.16 6.01
C LYS A 44 22.27 4.51 5.11
N ALA A 45 21.73 3.38 5.52
CA ALA A 45 20.78 2.62 4.73
C ALA A 45 19.64 3.56 4.30
N VAL A 46 19.46 3.71 3.00
CA VAL A 46 18.35 4.51 2.47
C VAL A 46 17.07 3.83 2.93
N PRO A 47 16.17 4.51 3.61
CA PRO A 47 14.96 3.89 4.11
C PRO A 47 14.14 3.31 2.95
N ASN A 48 13.63 2.11 3.14
CA ASN A 48 12.74 1.46 2.18
C ASN A 48 11.50 2.34 1.96
N ARG A 49 11.08 2.43 0.70
CA ARG A 49 9.89 3.18 0.32
C ARG A 49 8.87 2.24 -0.29
N MET A 50 7.62 2.40 0.11
CA MET A 50 6.48 1.68 -0.43
C MET A 50 5.50 2.67 -1.05
N ALA A 51 4.88 2.30 -2.17
CA ALA A 51 3.81 3.07 -2.79
C ALA A 51 2.65 2.13 -3.11
N PHE A 52 1.44 2.55 -2.75
CA PHE A 52 0.20 1.84 -3.02
C PHE A 52 -0.67 2.71 -3.93
N LEU A 53 -1.03 2.17 -5.09
CA LEU A 53 -1.85 2.88 -6.06
C LEU A 53 -3.18 2.14 -6.22
N TYR A 54 -4.27 2.81 -5.88
CA TYR A 54 -5.61 2.30 -6.06
C TYR A 54 -6.23 2.87 -7.33
N VAL A 55 -6.77 2.00 -8.16
CA VAL A 55 -7.56 2.38 -9.35
C VAL A 55 -8.99 1.95 -9.10
N PRO A 56 -9.94 2.89 -8.95
CA PRO A 56 -11.35 2.56 -8.71
C PRO A 56 -11.99 1.90 -9.93
N ASN A 57 -13.13 1.25 -9.72
CA ASN A 57 -13.97 0.61 -10.75
C ASN A 57 -13.28 -0.54 -11.53
N GLY A 58 -12.07 -0.96 -11.12
CA GLY A 58 -11.35 -2.06 -11.75
C GLY A 58 -10.69 -1.70 -13.08
N LYS A 59 -10.39 -2.72 -13.86
CA LYS A 59 -9.72 -2.64 -15.15
C LYS A 59 -10.23 -3.72 -16.08
N ASN A 60 -10.08 -3.54 -17.39
CA ASN A 60 -10.39 -4.59 -18.37
C ASN A 60 -9.40 -5.75 -18.21
N MET A 61 -9.85 -6.85 -17.63
CA MET A 61 -9.01 -8.00 -17.32
C MET A 61 -8.47 -8.72 -18.56
N VAL A 62 -9.15 -8.63 -19.71
CA VAL A 62 -8.68 -9.21 -20.98
C VAL A 62 -7.41 -8.52 -21.46
N ASP A 63 -7.37 -7.19 -21.35
CA ASP A 63 -6.24 -6.37 -21.77
C ASP A 63 -5.19 -6.16 -20.66
N TRP A 64 -5.50 -6.63 -19.44
CA TRP A 64 -4.59 -6.59 -18.29
C TRP A 64 -3.82 -7.88 -18.09
N THR A 65 -4.49 -9.04 -18.22
CA THR A 65 -3.94 -10.33 -17.79
C THR A 65 -2.99 -10.89 -18.84
N PRO A 66 -1.72 -11.17 -18.50
CA PRO A 66 -0.81 -11.89 -19.40
C PRO A 66 -1.35 -13.29 -19.73
N LYS A 67 -1.15 -13.72 -20.97
CA LYS A 67 -1.59 -15.05 -21.45
C LYS A 67 -0.69 -16.19 -20.99
N LYS A 68 0.56 -15.89 -20.59
CA LYS A 68 1.54 -16.85 -20.12
C LYS A 68 1.90 -16.58 -18.66
N GLU A 69 2.16 -17.63 -17.92
CA GLU A 69 2.64 -17.57 -16.55
C GLU A 69 4.18 -17.58 -16.49
N GLY A 70 4.72 -17.21 -15.34
CA GLY A 70 6.15 -17.20 -15.07
C GLY A 70 6.89 -16.02 -15.68
N ALA A 71 8.20 -16.16 -15.86
CA ALA A 71 9.05 -15.11 -16.44
C ALA A 71 8.90 -15.03 -17.96
N GLY A 72 9.11 -13.84 -18.53
CA GLY A 72 9.15 -13.66 -19.98
C GLY A 72 7.77 -13.65 -20.66
N TYR A 73 6.72 -13.32 -19.92
CA TYR A 73 5.38 -13.14 -20.48
C TYR A 73 5.30 -11.90 -21.38
N ASP A 74 4.44 -11.95 -22.41
CA ASP A 74 4.15 -10.79 -23.24
C ASP A 74 3.25 -9.80 -22.46
N LEU A 75 3.64 -8.51 -22.49
CA LEU A 75 2.87 -7.48 -21.84
C LEU A 75 1.57 -7.20 -22.62
N PRO A 76 0.39 -7.37 -21.99
CA PRO A 76 -0.89 -6.97 -22.58
C PRO A 76 -0.95 -5.45 -22.81
N ALA A 77 -1.96 -5.01 -23.56
CA ALA A 77 -2.08 -3.63 -24.02
C ALA A 77 -1.95 -2.59 -22.89
N ILE A 78 -2.64 -2.83 -21.76
CA ILE A 78 -2.62 -1.91 -20.60
C ILE A 78 -1.25 -1.87 -19.93
N LEU A 79 -0.49 -2.96 -19.94
CA LEU A 79 0.82 -3.05 -19.29
C LEU A 79 2.01 -2.66 -20.20
N LYS A 80 1.79 -2.45 -21.49
CA LYS A 80 2.85 -2.06 -22.44
C LYS A 80 3.68 -0.84 -21.99
N PRO A 81 3.12 0.21 -21.40
CA PRO A 81 3.92 1.35 -20.90
C PRO A 81 4.98 0.96 -19.88
N LEU A 82 4.82 -0.18 -19.19
CA LEU A 82 5.74 -0.68 -18.19
C LEU A 82 6.87 -1.56 -18.76
N SER A 83 7.01 -1.65 -20.09
CA SER A 83 8.00 -2.51 -20.76
C SER A 83 9.43 -2.28 -20.29
N LYS A 84 9.83 -1.04 -20.02
CA LYS A 84 11.17 -0.70 -19.52
C LYS A 84 11.48 -1.30 -18.15
N VAL A 85 10.45 -1.59 -17.34
CA VAL A 85 10.58 -2.14 -15.98
C VAL A 85 10.02 -3.56 -15.87
N GLN A 86 9.72 -4.22 -16.99
CA GLN A 86 9.11 -5.55 -17.02
C GLN A 86 9.85 -6.58 -16.15
N LYS A 87 11.18 -6.55 -16.12
CA LYS A 87 12.00 -7.45 -15.31
C LYS A 87 11.78 -7.28 -13.78
N LYS A 88 11.21 -6.13 -13.37
CA LYS A 88 10.88 -5.79 -11.99
C LYS A 88 9.36 -5.83 -11.73
N LEU A 89 8.57 -6.18 -12.74
CA LEU A 89 7.12 -6.23 -12.67
C LEU A 89 6.65 -7.66 -12.41
N GLN A 90 5.79 -7.82 -11.42
CA GLN A 90 5.08 -9.05 -11.15
C GLN A 90 3.57 -8.79 -11.28
N VAL A 91 2.90 -9.55 -12.13
CA VAL A 91 1.44 -9.51 -12.28
C VAL A 91 0.85 -10.68 -11.51
N LEU A 92 0.07 -10.39 -10.49
CA LEU A 92 -0.61 -11.39 -9.68
C LEU A 92 -2.06 -11.51 -10.13
N THR A 93 -2.51 -12.73 -10.38
CA THR A 93 -3.89 -13.06 -10.75
C THR A 93 -4.46 -14.10 -9.79
N GLY A 94 -5.79 -14.28 -9.80
CA GLY A 94 -6.45 -15.26 -8.94
C GLY A 94 -6.56 -14.86 -7.47
N LEU A 95 -6.11 -13.66 -7.09
CA LEU A 95 -6.29 -13.12 -5.75
C LEU A 95 -7.64 -12.41 -5.62
N THR A 96 -8.21 -12.44 -4.42
CA THR A 96 -9.45 -11.73 -4.11
C THR A 96 -9.35 -10.98 -2.80
N ALA A 97 -9.92 -9.78 -2.75
CA ALA A 97 -10.17 -9.04 -1.51
C ALA A 97 -11.50 -9.49 -0.92
N ASP A 98 -11.53 -10.65 -0.27
CA ASP A 98 -12.76 -11.24 0.25
C ASP A 98 -13.58 -10.27 1.11
N LYS A 99 -12.92 -9.47 1.95
CA LYS A 99 -13.58 -8.49 2.82
C LYS A 99 -14.19 -7.29 2.09
N ALA A 100 -13.92 -7.12 0.80
CA ALA A 100 -14.63 -6.17 -0.05
C ALA A 100 -15.99 -6.71 -0.56
N ARG A 101 -16.25 -8.01 -0.41
CA ARG A 101 -17.54 -8.61 -0.78
C ARG A 101 -18.65 -8.21 0.21
N ALA A 102 -19.89 -8.34 -0.20
CA ALA A 102 -21.03 -7.92 0.60
C ALA A 102 -21.22 -8.70 1.91
N HIS A 103 -20.94 -10.02 1.93
CA HIS A 103 -21.15 -10.90 3.09
C HIS A 103 -22.51 -10.68 3.78
N GLY A 104 -23.57 -10.48 2.99
CA GLY A 104 -24.92 -10.20 3.47
C GLY A 104 -25.24 -8.73 3.78
N SER A 105 -24.28 -7.80 3.69
CA SER A 105 -24.52 -6.36 3.95
C SER A 105 -25.23 -5.62 2.80
N GLY A 106 -25.50 -6.28 1.68
CA GLY A 106 -26.15 -5.68 0.52
C GLY A 106 -25.25 -4.73 -0.27
N GLY A 107 -25.82 -3.69 -0.90
CA GLY A 107 -25.09 -2.70 -1.68
C GLY A 107 -23.98 -1.98 -0.91
N GLY A 108 -23.08 -1.31 -1.62
CA GLY A 108 -21.94 -0.58 -1.02
C GLY A 108 -20.59 -1.03 -1.55
N ASP A 109 -20.53 -1.43 -2.83
CA ASP A 109 -19.31 -2.02 -3.41
C ASP A 109 -18.16 -1.02 -3.51
N HIS A 110 -18.44 0.24 -3.83
CA HIS A 110 -17.40 1.27 -3.94
C HIS A 110 -16.77 1.57 -2.56
N ALA A 111 -17.61 1.70 -1.53
CA ALA A 111 -17.15 1.94 -0.17
C ALA A 111 -16.31 0.76 0.34
N ARG A 112 -16.80 -0.47 0.17
CA ARG A 112 -16.08 -1.67 0.60
C ARG A 112 -14.78 -1.88 -0.16
N ALA A 113 -14.76 -1.64 -1.46
CA ALA A 113 -13.58 -1.85 -2.29
C ALA A 113 -12.40 -0.98 -1.81
N LEU A 114 -12.60 0.31 -1.63
CA LEU A 114 -11.54 1.21 -1.17
C LEU A 114 -11.18 0.95 0.29
N ALA A 115 -12.16 0.81 1.17
CA ALA A 115 -11.93 0.59 2.60
C ALA A 115 -11.16 -0.71 2.88
N ALA A 116 -11.44 -1.79 2.13
CA ALA A 116 -10.77 -3.08 2.31
C ALA A 116 -9.42 -3.18 1.60
N PHE A 117 -9.08 -2.28 0.68
CA PHE A 117 -7.91 -2.40 -0.19
C PHE A 117 -6.58 -2.58 0.56
N LEU A 118 -6.29 -1.71 1.54
CA LEU A 118 -5.07 -1.81 2.35
C LEU A 118 -5.31 -2.37 3.75
N THR A 119 -6.57 -2.48 4.19
CA THR A 119 -6.89 -2.94 5.54
C THR A 119 -7.16 -4.44 5.61
N GLY A 120 -7.59 -5.04 4.51
CA GLY A 120 -8.07 -6.43 4.51
C GLY A 120 -9.29 -6.66 5.44
N ALA A 121 -9.94 -5.59 5.93
CA ALA A 121 -11.07 -5.65 6.83
C ALA A 121 -12.38 -5.37 6.09
N HIS A 122 -13.49 -5.95 6.59
CA HIS A 122 -14.83 -5.60 6.13
C HIS A 122 -15.29 -4.34 6.90
N PRO A 123 -15.52 -3.20 6.22
CA PRO A 123 -15.93 -1.98 6.91
C PRO A 123 -17.32 -2.12 7.49
N LYS A 124 -17.52 -1.58 8.70
CA LYS A 124 -18.83 -1.54 9.33
C LYS A 124 -19.80 -0.72 8.47
N LYS A 125 -20.93 -1.30 8.09
CA LYS A 125 -21.98 -0.57 7.37
C LYS A 125 -22.65 0.42 8.33
N THR A 126 -22.36 1.69 8.13
CA THR A 126 -22.93 2.83 8.86
C THR A 126 -22.68 4.10 8.05
N ASP A 127 -23.60 5.03 8.13
CA ASP A 127 -23.47 6.41 7.63
C ASP A 127 -23.26 7.42 8.76
N GLY A 128 -23.26 6.94 10.01
CA GLY A 128 -23.04 7.73 11.22
C GLY A 128 -21.56 7.92 11.57
N THR A 129 -21.32 8.30 12.82
CA THR A 129 -19.98 8.57 13.38
C THR A 129 -19.27 7.31 13.90
N ASP A 130 -19.98 6.21 14.03
CA ASP A 130 -19.52 4.93 14.57
C ASP A 130 -18.79 4.07 13.51
N ILE A 131 -18.06 4.74 12.62
CA ILE A 131 -17.25 4.10 11.58
C ILE A 131 -16.24 3.12 12.19
N ARG A 132 -16.06 1.98 11.51
CA ARG A 132 -15.07 0.98 11.90
C ARG A 132 -14.56 0.21 10.68
N ASN A 133 -13.24 0.07 10.62
CA ASN A 133 -12.52 -0.68 9.60
C ASN A 133 -11.35 -1.44 10.25
N GLY A 134 -10.21 -1.56 9.59
CA GLY A 134 -8.95 -2.08 10.12
C GLY A 134 -7.83 -1.05 10.00
N ILE A 135 -6.70 -1.30 10.66
CA ILE A 135 -5.47 -0.59 10.34
C ILE A 135 -5.02 -0.98 8.92
N SER A 136 -4.58 -0.02 8.13
CA SER A 136 -4.07 -0.28 6.79
C SER A 136 -2.58 -0.65 6.81
N VAL A 137 -2.14 -1.46 5.87
CA VAL A 137 -0.76 -1.96 5.81
C VAL A 137 0.28 -0.85 5.67
N ASP A 138 -0.04 0.23 4.97
CA ASP A 138 0.80 1.43 4.88
C ASP A 138 0.99 2.09 6.25
N GLN A 139 -0.06 2.14 7.07
CA GLN A 139 0.00 2.71 8.41
C GLN A 139 0.67 1.76 9.42
N ALA A 140 0.52 0.46 9.27
CA ALA A 140 1.30 -0.51 10.04
C ALA A 140 2.81 -0.36 9.73
N ALA A 141 3.17 -0.22 8.46
CA ALA A 141 4.55 0.04 8.05
C ALA A 141 5.06 1.39 8.56
N ALA A 142 4.25 2.45 8.46
CA ALA A 142 4.59 3.78 8.97
C ALA A 142 4.85 3.79 10.48
N GLN A 143 4.07 3.03 11.25
CA GLN A 143 4.29 2.88 12.69
C GLN A 143 5.59 2.13 13.00
N ALA A 144 5.93 1.10 12.23
CA ALA A 144 7.16 0.34 12.41
C ALA A 144 8.42 1.14 12.04
N MET A 145 8.35 2.00 11.01
CA MET A 145 9.48 2.76 10.46
C MET A 145 9.47 4.24 10.84
N GLY A 146 8.44 4.72 11.52
CA GLY A 146 8.13 6.14 11.68
C GLY A 146 9.16 6.98 12.43
N ASN A 147 10.00 6.35 13.26
CA ASN A 147 11.04 7.03 14.01
C ASN A 147 12.31 7.36 13.18
N GLU A 148 12.41 6.82 11.98
CA GLU A 148 13.59 6.96 11.12
C GLU A 148 13.45 8.06 10.06
N VAL A 149 12.24 8.53 9.83
CA VAL A 149 11.91 9.47 8.74
C VAL A 149 11.00 10.61 9.22
N ALA A 150 11.21 11.80 8.66
CA ALA A 150 10.44 13.00 9.01
C ALA A 150 8.96 12.89 8.61
N LEU A 151 8.62 12.11 7.60
CA LEU A 151 7.27 11.88 7.10
C LEU A 151 7.07 10.40 6.84
N PRO A 152 6.53 9.65 7.81
CA PRO A 152 6.42 8.19 7.73
C PRO A 152 5.37 7.72 6.73
N SER A 153 4.35 8.52 6.42
CA SER A 153 3.36 8.23 5.38
C SER A 153 2.87 9.50 4.70
N PHE A 154 2.36 9.36 3.49
CA PHE A 154 1.85 10.47 2.71
C PHE A 154 0.68 10.00 1.83
N GLU A 155 -0.51 10.46 2.16
CA GLU A 155 -1.75 10.08 1.52
C GLU A 155 -2.11 11.11 0.44
N LEU A 156 -2.15 10.66 -0.82
CA LEU A 156 -2.45 11.49 -1.98
C LEU A 156 -3.74 11.04 -2.67
N GLY A 157 -4.44 11.96 -3.31
CA GLY A 157 -5.58 11.66 -4.14
C GLY A 157 -5.70 12.60 -5.34
N ALA A 158 -6.30 12.10 -6.42
CA ALA A 158 -6.59 12.91 -7.60
C ALA A 158 -7.87 13.76 -7.46
N GLU A 159 -8.77 13.32 -6.55
CA GLU A 159 -10.08 13.93 -6.36
C GLU A 159 -10.36 14.16 -4.88
N ALA A 160 -11.03 15.27 -4.56
CA ALA A 160 -11.54 15.50 -3.23
C ALA A 160 -12.57 14.41 -2.86
N GLY A 161 -12.67 14.11 -1.58
CA GLY A 161 -13.64 13.15 -1.04
C GLY A 161 -14.36 13.74 0.17
N ALA A 162 -15.63 13.35 0.36
CA ALA A 162 -16.35 13.67 1.57
C ALA A 162 -15.91 12.76 2.73
N MET A 163 -15.86 13.32 3.93
CA MET A 163 -15.46 12.57 5.14
C MET A 163 -16.67 12.25 6.05
N ALA A 164 -17.88 12.65 5.63
CA ALA A 164 -19.11 12.39 6.35
C ALA A 164 -20.29 12.27 5.37
N GLY A 165 -21.39 11.72 5.84
CA GLY A 165 -22.61 11.49 5.06
C GLY A 165 -22.65 10.11 4.40
N ASN A 166 -23.78 9.79 3.77
CA ASN A 166 -24.02 8.53 3.08
C ASN A 166 -23.63 8.65 1.60
N CYS A 167 -22.58 7.96 1.18
CA CYS A 167 -22.09 7.99 -0.20
C CYS A 167 -22.34 6.69 -0.98
N ASP A 168 -22.62 5.58 -0.31
CA ASP A 168 -22.81 4.30 -0.99
C ASP A 168 -23.67 3.36 -0.15
N SER A 169 -24.97 3.30 -0.47
CA SER A 169 -25.92 2.29 0.05
C SER A 169 -25.88 2.10 1.58
N GLY A 170 -25.77 3.19 2.36
CA GLY A 170 -25.70 3.17 3.82
C GLY A 170 -24.28 3.05 4.38
N TYR A 171 -23.26 3.22 3.55
CA TYR A 171 -21.88 3.40 4.00
C TYR A 171 -21.52 4.88 4.03
N SER A 172 -20.82 5.27 5.07
CA SER A 172 -20.26 6.62 5.21
C SER A 172 -19.32 6.95 4.06
N CYS A 173 -19.34 8.20 3.62
CA CYS A 173 -18.44 8.73 2.60
C CYS A 173 -16.96 8.52 2.92
N VAL A 174 -16.60 8.41 4.17
CA VAL A 174 -15.21 8.15 4.58
C VAL A 174 -14.66 6.84 3.98
N TYR A 175 -15.50 5.81 3.83
CA TYR A 175 -15.07 4.52 3.29
C TYR A 175 -14.76 4.57 1.79
N SER A 176 -15.49 5.40 1.03
CA SER A 176 -15.23 5.63 -0.40
C SER A 176 -14.22 6.73 -0.68
N SER A 177 -13.76 7.43 0.36
CA SER A 177 -12.82 8.56 0.22
C SER A 177 -11.44 8.28 0.80
N THR A 178 -11.29 7.26 1.67
CA THR A 178 -10.08 7.04 2.45
C THR A 178 -9.57 5.62 2.30
N MET A 179 -8.33 5.49 1.85
CA MET A 179 -7.63 4.22 1.70
C MET A 179 -6.80 3.87 2.94
N SER A 180 -6.21 4.87 3.57
CA SER A 180 -5.27 4.72 4.68
C SER A 180 -5.98 4.92 6.03
N TRP A 181 -5.76 3.99 6.96
CA TRP A 181 -6.38 3.95 8.27
C TRP A 181 -5.32 3.73 9.35
N ARG A 182 -5.12 4.72 10.22
CA ARG A 182 -4.15 4.64 11.33
C ARG A 182 -4.59 3.66 12.41
N SER A 183 -5.89 3.49 12.58
CA SER A 183 -6.52 2.50 13.45
C SER A 183 -7.89 2.12 12.91
N ALA A 184 -8.57 1.22 13.59
CA ALA A 184 -9.91 0.79 13.19
C ALA A 184 -10.96 1.92 13.08
N THR A 185 -10.74 3.05 13.74
CA THR A 185 -11.68 4.19 13.80
C THR A 185 -11.06 5.51 13.35
N GLN A 186 -9.79 5.48 12.87
CA GLN A 186 -9.07 6.71 12.49
C GLN A 186 -8.65 6.67 11.04
N PRO A 187 -9.50 7.13 10.11
CA PRO A 187 -9.14 7.31 8.71
C PRO A 187 -8.16 8.47 8.54
N LEU A 188 -7.31 8.40 7.52
CA LEU A 188 -6.39 9.47 7.15
C LEU A 188 -6.86 10.11 5.85
N PRO A 189 -7.24 11.39 5.87
CA PRO A 189 -7.65 12.09 4.67
C PRO A 189 -6.48 12.24 3.69
N LYS A 190 -6.79 12.17 2.41
CA LYS A 190 -5.83 12.34 1.33
C LYS A 190 -5.64 13.83 1.00
N GLU A 191 -4.41 14.22 0.68
CA GLU A 191 -4.10 15.53 0.11
C GLU A 191 -4.35 15.51 -1.40
N VAL A 192 -5.13 16.44 -1.89
CA VAL A 192 -5.49 16.57 -3.32
C VAL A 192 -4.90 17.81 -3.98
N ASN A 193 -4.36 18.72 -3.19
CA ASN A 193 -3.73 19.92 -3.71
C ASN A 193 -2.22 19.70 -3.90
N PRO A 194 -1.70 19.68 -5.14
CA PRO A 194 -0.29 19.40 -5.39
C PRO A 194 0.65 20.44 -4.76
N LYS A 195 0.21 21.69 -4.60
CA LYS A 195 0.99 22.72 -3.91
C LYS A 195 1.13 22.41 -2.43
N LEU A 196 0.03 22.05 -1.76
CA LEU A 196 0.06 21.67 -0.34
C LEU A 196 0.86 20.36 -0.13
N ALA A 197 0.70 19.39 -1.04
CA ALA A 197 1.51 18.18 -1.05
C ALA A 197 3.00 18.53 -1.12
N PHE A 198 3.39 19.40 -2.03
CA PHE A 198 4.78 19.85 -2.17
C PHE A 198 5.27 20.60 -0.92
N GLU A 199 4.46 21.51 -0.38
CA GLU A 199 4.79 22.26 0.83
C GLU A 199 4.94 21.33 2.05
N ARG A 200 4.12 20.29 2.15
CA ARG A 200 4.23 19.27 3.21
C ARG A 200 5.52 18.46 3.11
N LEU A 201 5.94 18.12 1.89
CA LEU A 201 7.19 17.37 1.66
C LEU A 201 8.43 18.26 1.85
N PHE A 202 8.36 19.52 1.44
CA PHE A 202 9.52 20.39 1.32
C PHE A 202 9.37 21.73 2.05
N GLY A 203 8.22 22.04 2.61
CA GLY A 203 7.82 23.34 3.15
C GLY A 203 8.09 23.56 4.65
N GLY A 204 8.28 22.52 5.44
CA GLY A 204 8.47 22.62 6.90
C GLY A 204 9.91 22.88 7.30
N GLY A 205 10.20 23.98 8.04
CA GLY A 205 11.51 24.22 8.61
C GLY A 205 11.86 25.69 8.80
N ASN A 206 12.83 25.97 9.65
CA ASN A 206 13.36 27.32 9.91
C ASN A 206 14.21 27.83 8.72
N SER A 207 14.74 29.06 8.81
CA SER A 207 15.48 29.70 7.73
C SER A 207 16.71 28.91 7.21
N LYS A 208 17.35 28.10 8.06
CA LYS A 208 18.48 27.25 7.68
C LYS A 208 18.05 26.05 6.81
N ASP A 209 16.84 25.55 7.04
CA ASP A 209 16.27 24.48 6.21
C ASP A 209 15.75 25.00 4.87
N ARG A 210 15.42 26.31 4.74
CA ARG A 210 15.08 26.94 3.46
C ARG A 210 16.20 26.87 2.44
N ALA A 211 17.44 27.19 2.83
CA ALA A 211 18.59 27.13 1.94
C ALA A 211 18.87 25.70 1.44
N LYS A 212 18.72 24.71 2.31
CA LYS A 212 18.88 23.28 1.97
C LYS A 212 17.78 22.79 1.00
N ARG A 213 16.59 23.33 1.14
CA ARG A 213 15.42 23.05 0.24
C ARG A 213 15.57 23.65 -1.13
N ASP A 214 16.09 24.89 -1.21
CA ASP A 214 16.32 25.55 -2.50
C ASP A 214 17.40 24.82 -3.32
N THR A 215 18.36 24.17 -2.63
CA THR A 215 19.35 23.31 -3.27
C THR A 215 18.70 22.01 -3.79
N THR A 216 17.78 21.40 -3.03
CA THR A 216 17.06 20.20 -3.44
C THR A 216 16.07 20.49 -4.58
N ARG A 217 15.42 21.67 -4.58
CA ARG A 217 14.56 22.15 -5.68
C ARG A 217 15.28 22.30 -7.02
N LYS A 218 16.55 22.65 -7.00
CA LYS A 218 17.37 22.82 -8.21
C LYS A 218 17.93 21.50 -8.76
N SER A 219 17.79 20.39 -8.02
CA SER A 219 18.29 19.07 -8.39
C SER A 219 17.19 18.10 -8.88
N ILE A 220 15.94 18.55 -8.97
CA ILE A 220 14.81 17.86 -9.58
C ILE A 220 14.45 18.54 -10.90
#